data_6871c0210055956021bdf80250a8ba23
#
_entry.id   6871c0210055956021bdf80250a8ba23
#
_cell.length_a   1.000
_cell.length_b   1.000
_cell.length_c   1.000
_cell.angle_alpha   90.00
_cell.angle_beta   90.00
_cell.angle_gamma   90.00
#
_symmetry.space_group_name_H-M   'P 1'
#
loop_
_entity.id
_entity.type
_entity.pdbx_description
1 polymer ?
#
loop_
_entity_poly.entity_id
_entity_poly.type
_entity_poly.pdbx_seq_one_letter_code
_entity_poly.pdbx_strand_id
1 'polypeptide(L)'
;NSLVKDPTKIEVLGYVCTVDGNVVNTLDYNLINPRLVTKKKSRAKLVLVCGTSMNSGKSMAAAACCWALSNMGYTVNASKVTGTASLKDILSMNDAGADKYLDFTYLGYPSTYKLSEDKMLDVFNKIDLKYANDPKKFWVVELADGILQRETAMLLAHEDVRSRIHKLIFCSYDAFGAIGGLQVLKEKFELTPDAISGVCSSSPLHMKELSEFSNIPIFNSADANLDFMKEILLSKKKRSKLAFQS
;
A
#
# COMPACT_ATOMS: atom_id res chain seq x y z
N ASN A 1 -7.55 -25.37 16.38
CA ASN A 1 -7.87 -25.79 15.01
C ASN A 1 -9.06 -25.00 14.52
N SER A 2 -8.83 -23.85 13.89
CA SER A 2 -9.87 -23.19 13.12
C SER A 2 -10.17 -24.09 11.93
N LEU A 3 -11.34 -24.71 11.93
CA LEU A 3 -11.85 -25.41 10.75
C LEU A 3 -11.85 -24.42 9.58
N VAL A 4 -11.13 -24.76 8.51
CA VAL A 4 -11.20 -24.02 7.25
C VAL A 4 -12.67 -24.09 6.82
N LYS A 5 -13.34 -22.94 6.84
CA LYS A 5 -14.74 -22.87 6.40
C LYS A 5 -14.80 -23.01 4.88
N ASP A 6 -15.81 -23.71 4.40
CA ASP A 6 -16.11 -23.74 2.97
C ASP A 6 -16.31 -22.31 2.43
N PRO A 7 -15.93 -22.06 1.19
CA PRO A 7 -16.21 -20.77 0.56
C PRO A 7 -17.71 -20.46 0.57
N THR A 8 -18.04 -19.19 0.71
CA THR A 8 -19.44 -18.75 0.61
C THR A 8 -20.00 -19.14 -0.77
N LYS A 9 -21.09 -19.88 -0.75
CA LYS A 9 -21.82 -20.20 -1.99
C LYS A 9 -22.58 -18.97 -2.46
N ILE A 10 -22.45 -18.64 -3.73
CA ILE A 10 -23.07 -17.47 -4.35
C ILE A 10 -23.98 -17.98 -5.48
N GLU A 11 -25.21 -17.46 -5.52
CA GLU A 11 -26.14 -17.66 -6.62
C GLU A 11 -26.37 -16.32 -7.31
N VAL A 12 -26.18 -16.28 -8.63
CA VAL A 12 -26.44 -15.10 -9.45
C VAL A 12 -27.90 -15.08 -9.84
N LEU A 13 -28.70 -14.21 -9.22
CA LEU A 13 -30.14 -14.07 -9.50
C LEU A 13 -30.42 -13.25 -10.76
N GLY A 14 -29.52 -12.34 -11.14
CA GLY A 14 -29.67 -11.46 -12.30
C GLY A 14 -28.74 -10.26 -12.22
N TYR A 15 -28.92 -9.35 -13.17
CA TYR A 15 -28.16 -8.08 -13.23
C TYR A 15 -29.07 -6.90 -12.90
N VAL A 16 -28.49 -5.87 -12.26
CA VAL A 16 -29.17 -4.58 -12.11
C VAL A 16 -29.17 -3.89 -13.47
N CYS A 17 -30.33 -3.42 -13.90
CA CYS A 17 -30.50 -2.72 -15.17
C CYS A 17 -31.05 -1.30 -14.96
N THR A 18 -30.78 -0.43 -15.92
CA THR A 18 -31.45 0.88 -16.04
C THR A 18 -32.91 0.68 -16.43
N VAL A 19 -33.70 1.75 -16.39
CA VAL A 19 -35.10 1.73 -16.84
C VAL A 19 -35.24 1.36 -18.31
N ASP A 20 -34.19 1.59 -19.11
CA ASP A 20 -34.14 1.25 -20.55
C ASP A 20 -33.65 -0.20 -20.79
N GLY A 21 -33.48 -1.00 -19.73
CA GLY A 21 -33.07 -2.41 -19.82
C GLY A 21 -31.56 -2.64 -20.01
N ASN A 22 -30.73 -1.61 -19.99
CA ASN A 22 -29.28 -1.77 -20.10
C ASN A 22 -28.69 -2.24 -18.76
N VAL A 23 -27.81 -3.24 -18.81
CA VAL A 23 -27.09 -3.70 -17.61
C VAL A 23 -26.20 -2.60 -17.06
N VAL A 24 -26.32 -2.32 -15.76
CA VAL A 24 -25.50 -1.35 -15.06
C VAL A 24 -24.08 -1.92 -14.89
N ASN A 25 -23.09 -1.23 -15.44
CA ASN A 25 -21.68 -1.54 -15.25
C ASN A 25 -21.04 -0.48 -14.34
N THR A 26 -20.47 -0.88 -13.22
CA THR A 26 -19.83 0.03 -12.26
C THR A 26 -18.68 0.83 -12.88
N LEU A 27 -18.02 0.33 -13.93
CA LEU A 27 -16.95 1.04 -14.65
C LEU A 27 -17.45 2.32 -15.36
N ASP A 28 -18.75 2.40 -15.68
CA ASP A 28 -19.35 3.57 -16.33
C ASP A 28 -19.59 4.73 -15.33
N TYR A 29 -19.51 4.44 -14.03
CA TYR A 29 -19.78 5.36 -12.93
C TYR A 29 -18.51 5.72 -12.13
N ASN A 30 -17.34 5.71 -12.77
CA ASN A 30 -16.12 6.07 -12.06
C ASN A 30 -16.14 7.54 -11.59
N LEU A 31 -15.61 7.77 -10.37
CA LEU A 31 -15.60 9.06 -9.70
C LEU A 31 -14.30 9.86 -9.95
N ILE A 32 -13.37 9.30 -10.71
CA ILE A 32 -12.09 9.92 -11.04
C ILE A 32 -12.05 10.24 -12.53
N ASN A 33 -12.17 11.53 -12.87
CA ASN A 33 -12.01 11.97 -14.25
C ASN A 33 -10.60 12.56 -14.46
N PRO A 34 -9.66 11.83 -15.08
CA PRO A 34 -8.29 12.28 -15.29
C PRO A 34 -8.18 13.39 -16.34
N ARG A 35 -9.18 13.56 -17.23
CA ARG A 35 -9.12 14.53 -18.32
C ARG A 35 -9.13 15.99 -17.84
N LEU A 36 -9.52 16.23 -16.59
CA LEU A 36 -9.61 17.56 -16.00
C LEU A 36 -8.37 17.95 -15.19
N VAL A 37 -7.34 17.09 -15.12
CA VAL A 37 -6.18 17.32 -14.26
C VAL A 37 -4.89 17.21 -15.05
N THR A 38 -4.11 18.30 -15.09
CA THR A 38 -2.77 18.28 -15.68
C THR A 38 -1.77 17.70 -14.68
N LYS A 39 -0.99 16.68 -15.12
CA LYS A 39 0.07 16.07 -14.32
C LYS A 39 1.19 17.08 -14.05
N LYS A 40 1.44 17.41 -12.79
CA LYS A 40 2.53 18.29 -12.40
C LYS A 40 3.87 17.56 -12.38
N LYS A 41 4.98 18.27 -12.66
CA LYS A 41 6.34 17.72 -12.58
C LYS A 41 6.70 17.32 -11.16
N SER A 42 6.39 18.18 -10.18
CA SER A 42 6.60 17.90 -8.77
C SER A 42 5.32 17.34 -8.16
N ARG A 43 5.44 16.22 -7.45
CA ARG A 43 4.33 15.39 -6.96
C ARG A 43 4.44 15.18 -5.45
N ALA A 44 3.36 14.77 -4.82
CA ALA A 44 3.36 14.35 -3.41
C ALA A 44 4.40 13.24 -3.17
N LYS A 45 4.94 13.21 -1.97
CA LYS A 45 5.84 12.16 -1.52
C LYS A 45 5.04 10.87 -1.28
N LEU A 46 5.32 9.82 -2.06
CA LEU A 46 4.66 8.53 -1.93
C LEU A 46 5.29 7.70 -0.82
N VAL A 47 4.50 7.35 0.20
CA VAL A 47 4.82 6.32 1.18
C VAL A 47 4.07 5.05 0.76
N LEU A 48 4.80 4.05 0.28
CA LEU A 48 4.22 2.78 -0.18
C LEU A 48 4.33 1.74 0.92
N VAL A 49 3.22 1.10 1.25
CA VAL A 49 3.14 0.02 2.23
C VAL A 49 2.79 -1.28 1.52
N CYS A 50 3.65 -2.27 1.63
CA CYS A 50 3.46 -3.61 1.10
C CYS A 50 3.82 -4.66 2.17
N GLY A 51 3.63 -5.94 1.88
CA GLY A 51 3.96 -6.96 2.88
C GLY A 51 4.05 -8.37 2.31
N THR A 52 4.33 -9.33 3.17
CA THR A 52 4.51 -10.75 2.79
C THR A 52 3.20 -11.39 2.33
N SER A 53 2.08 -11.07 3.00
CA SER A 53 0.80 -11.77 2.78
C SER A 53 -0.38 -10.96 3.32
N MET A 54 -1.59 -11.48 3.15
CA MET A 54 -2.76 -11.04 3.89
C MET A 54 -2.48 -11.12 5.40
N ASN A 55 -3.05 -10.20 6.18
CA ASN A 55 -2.89 -10.12 7.63
C ASN A 55 -1.45 -9.88 8.14
N SER A 56 -0.50 -9.50 7.29
CA SER A 56 0.86 -9.14 7.73
C SER A 56 0.97 -7.80 8.46
N GLY A 57 -0.14 -7.08 8.66
CA GLY A 57 -0.20 -5.80 9.40
C GLY A 57 -0.08 -4.55 8.53
N LYS A 58 -0.23 -4.65 7.19
CA LYS A 58 -0.11 -3.52 6.25
C LYS A 58 -1.05 -2.35 6.57
N SER A 59 -2.33 -2.64 6.76
CA SER A 59 -3.35 -1.60 7.02
C SER A 59 -3.04 -0.82 8.31
N MET A 60 -2.56 -1.51 9.36
CA MET A 60 -2.10 -0.87 10.60
C MET A 60 -0.86 0.00 10.35
N ALA A 61 0.10 -0.48 9.56
CA ALA A 61 1.30 0.28 9.22
C ALA A 61 0.98 1.50 8.34
N ALA A 62 0.04 1.38 7.40
CA ALA A 62 -0.44 2.50 6.60
C ALA A 62 -1.13 3.56 7.48
N ALA A 63 -1.99 3.12 8.40
CA ALA A 63 -2.63 3.99 9.39
C ALA A 63 -1.59 4.69 10.28
N ALA A 64 -0.58 3.98 10.78
CA ALA A 64 0.50 4.57 11.58
C ALA A 64 1.30 5.63 10.79
N CYS A 65 1.53 5.43 9.49
CA CYS A 65 2.15 6.44 8.62
C CYS A 65 1.25 7.67 8.46
N CYS A 66 -0.07 7.49 8.27
CA CYS A 66 -1.03 8.59 8.19
C CYS A 66 -1.05 9.38 9.50
N TRP A 67 -1.14 8.68 10.64
CA TRP A 67 -1.14 9.27 11.97
C TRP A 67 0.13 10.10 12.22
N ALA A 68 1.29 9.52 11.96
CA ALA A 68 2.55 10.21 12.20
C ALA A 68 2.69 11.47 11.33
N LEU A 69 2.41 11.38 10.03
CA LEU A 69 2.50 12.52 9.11
C LEU A 69 1.48 13.62 9.46
N SER A 70 0.25 13.26 9.81
CA SER A 70 -0.79 14.21 10.24
C SER A 70 -0.39 14.92 11.53
N ASN A 71 0.13 14.20 12.54
CA ASN A 71 0.62 14.81 13.79
C ASN A 71 1.87 15.68 13.59
N MET A 72 2.63 15.48 12.51
CA MET A 72 3.72 16.38 12.11
C MET A 72 3.22 17.61 11.32
N GLY A 73 1.91 17.78 11.13
CA GLY A 73 1.29 18.91 10.43
C GLY A 73 1.26 18.79 8.90
N TYR A 74 1.50 17.61 8.34
CA TYR A 74 1.40 17.40 6.89
C TYR A 74 -0.03 17.04 6.47
N THR A 75 -0.45 17.54 5.31
CA THR A 75 -1.65 17.06 4.62
C THR A 75 -1.38 15.69 4.02
N VAL A 76 -2.18 14.69 4.37
CA VAL A 76 -2.01 13.29 3.97
C VAL A 76 -3.20 12.83 3.16
N ASN A 77 -2.96 12.31 1.96
CA ASN A 77 -3.96 11.56 1.23
C ASN A 77 -3.61 10.07 1.32
N ALA A 78 -4.61 9.20 1.39
CA ALA A 78 -4.43 7.77 1.55
C ALA A 78 -5.19 6.98 0.48
N SER A 79 -4.64 5.83 0.09
CA SER A 79 -5.29 4.97 -0.90
C SER A 79 -4.92 3.50 -0.73
N LYS A 80 -5.87 2.63 -1.09
CA LYS A 80 -5.61 1.22 -1.35
C LYS A 80 -5.71 0.98 -2.85
N VAL A 81 -4.66 0.43 -3.47
CA VAL A 81 -4.56 0.34 -4.94
C VAL A 81 -4.79 -1.07 -5.45
N THR A 82 -4.52 -2.09 -4.64
CA THR A 82 -4.73 -3.50 -5.00
C THR A 82 -5.60 -4.23 -3.98
N GLY A 83 -6.23 -5.32 -4.38
CA GLY A 83 -6.99 -6.23 -3.53
C GLY A 83 -8.48 -6.25 -3.83
N THR A 84 -9.27 -6.64 -2.84
CA THR A 84 -10.74 -6.61 -2.88
C THR A 84 -11.25 -5.44 -2.04
N ALA A 85 -12.36 -4.85 -2.46
CA ALA A 85 -12.98 -3.71 -1.78
C ALA A 85 -13.29 -4.04 -0.30
N SER A 86 -12.80 -3.19 0.57
CA SER A 86 -13.05 -3.24 2.01
C SER A 86 -13.01 -1.81 2.54
N LEU A 87 -14.18 -1.27 2.81
CA LEU A 87 -14.30 0.12 3.29
C LEU A 87 -13.50 0.34 4.58
N LYS A 88 -13.39 -0.70 5.43
CA LYS A 88 -12.63 -0.66 6.68
C LYS A 88 -11.18 -0.26 6.47
N ASP A 89 -10.53 -0.72 5.38
CA ASP A 89 -9.10 -0.49 5.15
C ASP A 89 -8.82 1.00 4.91
N ILE A 90 -9.64 1.65 4.06
CA ILE A 90 -9.46 3.08 3.77
C ILE A 90 -9.98 3.98 4.89
N LEU A 91 -11.02 3.56 5.62
CA LEU A 91 -11.51 4.29 6.80
C LEU A 91 -10.48 4.29 7.92
N SER A 92 -9.77 3.19 8.16
CA SER A 92 -8.72 3.16 9.19
C SER A 92 -7.60 4.16 8.93
N MET A 93 -7.26 4.41 7.66
CA MET A 93 -6.29 5.47 7.30
C MET A 93 -6.87 6.88 7.50
N ASN A 94 -8.17 7.07 7.26
CA ASN A 94 -8.86 8.33 7.53
C ASN A 94 -8.94 8.61 9.04
N ASP A 95 -9.34 7.63 9.84
CA ASP A 95 -9.41 7.73 11.30
C ASP A 95 -8.02 8.03 11.91
N ALA A 96 -6.97 7.58 11.24
CA ALA A 96 -5.58 7.88 11.59
C ALA A 96 -5.08 9.26 11.07
N GLY A 97 -5.93 10.09 10.50
CA GLY A 97 -5.63 11.48 10.13
C GLY A 97 -5.32 11.72 8.65
N ALA A 98 -5.69 10.80 7.75
CA ALA A 98 -5.66 11.11 6.32
C ALA A 98 -6.79 12.08 5.95
N ASP A 99 -6.46 13.20 5.29
CA ASP A 99 -7.42 14.22 4.88
C ASP A 99 -8.40 13.73 3.81
N LYS A 100 -7.91 12.84 2.93
CA LYS A 100 -8.70 12.24 1.86
C LYS A 100 -8.28 10.79 1.68
N TYR A 101 -9.26 9.95 1.36
CA TYR A 101 -9.04 8.54 1.14
C TYR A 101 -9.86 8.03 -0.04
N LEU A 102 -9.36 7.02 -0.72
CA LEU A 102 -10.07 6.26 -1.74
C LEU A 102 -9.38 4.93 -2.03
N ASP A 103 -10.08 4.07 -2.72
CA ASP A 103 -9.52 2.88 -3.33
C ASP A 103 -9.97 2.74 -4.79
N PHE A 104 -9.64 1.61 -5.41
CA PHE A 104 -9.98 1.29 -6.79
C PHE A 104 -11.49 1.21 -7.07
N THR A 105 -12.35 1.16 -6.04
CA THR A 105 -13.81 1.19 -6.23
C THR A 105 -14.29 2.53 -6.79
N TYR A 106 -13.57 3.61 -6.52
CA TYR A 106 -13.82 4.93 -7.12
C TYR A 106 -13.60 4.95 -8.64
N LEU A 107 -12.94 3.94 -9.17
CA LEU A 107 -12.77 3.70 -10.61
C LEU A 107 -13.75 2.63 -11.15
N GLY A 108 -14.68 2.15 -10.30
CA GLY A 108 -15.69 1.17 -10.64
C GLY A 108 -15.25 -0.29 -10.51
N TYR A 109 -14.03 -0.56 -10.00
CA TYR A 109 -13.56 -1.93 -9.79
C TYR A 109 -13.95 -2.44 -8.39
N PRO A 110 -14.71 -3.53 -8.24
CA PRO A 110 -14.99 -4.14 -6.94
C PRO A 110 -13.78 -4.91 -6.39
N SER A 111 -12.88 -5.33 -7.27
CA SER A 111 -11.62 -6.01 -6.98
C SER A 111 -10.64 -5.76 -8.11
N THR A 112 -9.35 -5.77 -7.79
CA THR A 112 -8.29 -5.72 -8.81
C THR A 112 -7.86 -7.12 -9.28
N TYR A 113 -8.47 -8.17 -8.72
CA TYR A 113 -8.16 -9.55 -9.06
C TYR A 113 -8.28 -9.84 -10.56
N LYS A 114 -7.24 -10.40 -11.14
CA LYS A 114 -7.13 -10.71 -12.58
C LYS A 114 -7.17 -9.50 -13.53
N LEU A 115 -7.00 -8.28 -13.06
CA LEU A 115 -6.79 -7.15 -13.96
C LEU A 115 -5.47 -7.35 -14.74
N SER A 116 -5.45 -6.91 -16.00
CA SER A 116 -4.22 -6.87 -16.80
C SER A 116 -3.25 -5.82 -16.23
N GLU A 117 -1.98 -5.92 -16.61
CA GLU A 117 -0.95 -4.96 -16.19
C GLU A 117 -1.32 -3.53 -16.58
N ASP A 118 -1.76 -3.31 -17.82
CA ASP A 118 -2.19 -1.98 -18.29
C ASP A 118 -3.33 -1.40 -17.44
N LYS A 119 -4.31 -2.24 -17.05
CA LYS A 119 -5.40 -1.80 -16.18
C LYS A 119 -4.92 -1.50 -14.77
N MET A 120 -3.98 -2.28 -14.25
CA MET A 120 -3.38 -2.03 -12.94
C MET A 120 -2.60 -0.71 -12.92
N LEU A 121 -1.83 -0.43 -13.97
CA LEU A 121 -1.13 0.83 -14.14
C LEU A 121 -2.09 2.00 -14.32
N ASP A 122 -3.18 1.82 -15.06
CA ASP A 122 -4.21 2.85 -15.22
C ASP A 122 -4.87 3.20 -13.86
N VAL A 123 -5.19 2.18 -13.04
CA VAL A 123 -5.69 2.37 -11.68
C VAL A 123 -4.70 3.18 -10.84
N PHE A 124 -3.44 2.75 -10.78
CA PHE A 124 -2.40 3.47 -10.02
C PHE A 124 -2.25 4.91 -10.51
N ASN A 125 -2.12 5.12 -11.82
CA ASN A 125 -1.88 6.43 -12.41
C ASN A 125 -3.06 7.40 -12.21
N LYS A 126 -4.29 6.93 -12.29
CA LYS A 126 -5.49 7.76 -12.04
C LYS A 126 -5.57 8.21 -10.58
N ILE A 127 -5.28 7.29 -9.64
CA ILE A 127 -5.28 7.60 -8.22
C ILE A 127 -4.10 8.54 -7.89
N ASP A 128 -2.90 8.27 -8.42
CA ASP A 128 -1.72 9.13 -8.27
C ASP A 128 -1.99 10.55 -8.81
N LEU A 129 -2.63 10.65 -9.97
CA LEU A 129 -3.01 11.95 -10.54
C LEU A 129 -4.01 12.70 -9.66
N LYS A 130 -4.97 12.00 -9.08
CA LYS A 130 -6.01 12.60 -8.22
C LYS A 130 -5.46 13.04 -6.87
N TYR A 131 -4.62 12.23 -6.21
CA TYR A 131 -4.23 12.43 -4.83
C TYR A 131 -2.79 12.87 -4.63
N ALA A 132 -1.91 12.61 -5.58
CA ALA A 132 -0.50 12.93 -5.44
C ALA A 132 -0.03 14.10 -6.32
N ASN A 133 -0.93 14.90 -6.86
CA ASN A 133 -0.59 16.01 -7.78
C ASN A 133 -0.26 17.33 -7.06
N ASP A 134 0.09 17.27 -5.76
CA ASP A 134 0.52 18.41 -4.95
C ASP A 134 1.82 18.05 -4.19
N PRO A 135 2.96 18.72 -4.47
CA PRO A 135 4.25 18.38 -3.86
C PRO A 135 4.34 18.67 -2.36
N LYS A 136 3.41 19.45 -1.81
CA LYS A 136 3.37 19.78 -0.39
C LYS A 136 2.74 18.68 0.45
N LYS A 137 2.10 17.69 -0.19
CA LYS A 137 1.37 16.60 0.46
C LYS A 137 2.19 15.32 0.52
N PHE A 138 1.75 14.42 1.40
CA PHE A 138 2.10 13.02 1.37
C PHE A 138 0.95 12.19 0.79
N TRP A 139 1.30 11.10 0.16
CA TRP A 139 0.36 10.11 -0.33
C TRP A 139 0.76 8.73 0.21
N VAL A 140 -0.04 8.19 1.14
CA VAL A 140 0.16 6.87 1.71
C VAL A 140 -0.63 5.85 0.90
N VAL A 141 0.03 4.81 0.43
CA VAL A 141 -0.58 3.77 -0.42
C VAL A 141 -0.36 2.40 0.19
N GLU A 142 -1.45 1.66 0.38
CA GLU A 142 -1.40 0.24 0.71
C GLU A 142 -1.53 -0.61 -0.56
N LEU A 143 -0.62 -1.58 -0.73
CA LEU A 143 -0.73 -2.66 -1.70
C LEU A 143 -1.10 -3.97 -0.99
N ALA A 144 -2.23 -4.54 -1.32
CA ALA A 144 -2.67 -5.85 -0.87
C ALA A 144 -2.50 -6.89 -2.00
N ASP A 145 -2.36 -8.21 -1.76
CA ASP A 145 -2.20 -8.79 -0.44
C ASP A 145 -0.74 -8.95 -0.04
N GLY A 146 0.07 -9.61 -0.79
CA GLY A 146 1.49 -9.84 -0.58
C GLY A 146 2.32 -9.45 -1.81
N ILE A 147 3.63 -9.26 -1.63
CA ILE A 147 4.55 -8.85 -2.71
C ILE A 147 4.67 -9.88 -3.86
N LEU A 148 4.27 -11.12 -3.63
CA LEU A 148 4.23 -12.17 -4.66
C LEU A 148 2.85 -12.31 -5.31
N GLN A 149 1.83 -11.67 -4.76
CA GLN A 149 0.51 -11.65 -5.35
C GLN A 149 0.57 -10.88 -6.68
N ARG A 150 -0.09 -11.40 -7.70
CA ARG A 150 0.08 -11.03 -9.10
C ARG A 150 -0.04 -9.52 -9.35
N GLU A 151 -1.11 -8.89 -8.89
CA GLU A 151 -1.38 -7.47 -9.14
C GLU A 151 -0.41 -6.56 -8.37
N THR A 152 -0.05 -6.93 -7.15
CA THR A 152 0.97 -6.23 -6.36
C THR A 152 2.34 -6.38 -6.98
N ALA A 153 2.70 -7.58 -7.44
CA ALA A 153 3.97 -7.85 -8.11
C ALA A 153 4.11 -7.06 -9.42
N MET A 154 3.03 -6.92 -10.21
CA MET A 154 3.01 -6.09 -11.42
C MET A 154 3.36 -4.63 -11.10
N LEU A 155 2.73 -4.04 -10.09
CA LEU A 155 3.01 -2.65 -9.71
C LEU A 155 4.42 -2.47 -9.17
N LEU A 156 4.91 -3.39 -8.33
CA LEU A 156 6.28 -3.31 -7.79
C LEU A 156 7.36 -3.51 -8.86
N ALA A 157 7.07 -4.29 -9.91
CA ALA A 157 7.99 -4.48 -11.03
C ALA A 157 8.04 -3.29 -11.98
N HIS A 158 7.01 -2.44 -12.02
CA HIS A 158 6.92 -1.36 -12.98
C HIS A 158 7.75 -0.13 -12.56
N GLU A 159 8.61 0.36 -13.47
CA GLU A 159 9.53 1.46 -13.17
C GLU A 159 8.81 2.77 -12.80
N ASP A 160 7.71 3.09 -13.50
CA ASP A 160 6.92 4.30 -13.18
C ASP A 160 6.38 4.28 -11.75
N VAL A 161 6.04 3.11 -11.21
CA VAL A 161 5.62 2.97 -9.81
C VAL A 161 6.83 3.06 -8.88
N ARG A 162 7.91 2.33 -9.18
CA ARG A 162 9.14 2.33 -8.35
C ARG A 162 9.75 3.73 -8.25
N SER A 163 9.81 4.46 -9.36
CA SER A 163 10.37 5.83 -9.40
C SER A 163 9.56 6.82 -8.55
N ARG A 164 8.28 6.54 -8.29
CA ARG A 164 7.41 7.35 -7.44
C ARG A 164 7.65 7.14 -5.96
N ILE A 165 8.21 6.00 -5.54
CA ILE A 165 8.36 5.63 -4.13
C ILE A 165 9.36 6.57 -3.45
N HIS A 166 8.86 7.39 -2.52
CA HIS A 166 9.68 8.20 -1.62
C HIS A 166 10.11 7.38 -0.40
N LYS A 167 9.19 6.62 0.20
CA LYS A 167 9.42 5.69 1.30
C LYS A 167 8.71 4.37 1.04
N LEU A 168 9.37 3.27 1.35
CA LEU A 168 8.84 1.92 1.27
C LEU A 168 8.78 1.32 2.68
N ILE A 169 7.59 0.95 3.13
CA ILE A 169 7.35 0.24 4.37
C ILE A 169 7.00 -1.21 4.04
N PHE A 170 7.73 -2.14 4.62
CA PHE A 170 7.52 -3.57 4.39
C PHE A 170 6.99 -4.25 5.64
N CYS A 171 5.86 -4.95 5.52
CA CYS A 171 5.18 -5.61 6.62
C CYS A 171 5.29 -7.13 6.52
N SER A 172 5.63 -7.77 7.64
CA SER A 172 5.71 -9.22 7.72
C SER A 172 4.94 -9.75 8.92
N TYR A 173 4.55 -11.02 8.82
CA TYR A 173 3.91 -11.74 9.93
C TYR A 173 4.93 -12.17 10.97
N ASP A 174 6.11 -12.65 10.55
CA ASP A 174 7.19 -13.14 11.40
C ASP A 174 8.57 -12.73 10.86
N ALA A 175 9.63 -13.06 11.60
CA ALA A 175 11.01 -12.71 11.24
C ALA A 175 11.48 -13.44 9.96
N PHE A 176 11.16 -14.73 9.82
CA PHE A 176 11.59 -15.51 8.65
C PHE A 176 10.93 -14.99 7.36
N GLY A 177 9.61 -14.71 7.42
CA GLY A 177 8.90 -14.06 6.32
C GLY A 177 9.46 -12.68 5.97
N ALA A 178 9.91 -11.90 6.98
CA ALA A 178 10.55 -10.62 6.74
C ALA A 178 11.88 -10.79 6.01
N ILE A 179 12.75 -11.68 6.44
CA ILE A 179 14.06 -11.95 5.82
C ILE A 179 13.89 -12.39 4.36
N GLY A 180 13.03 -13.40 4.13
CA GLY A 180 12.73 -13.87 2.77
C GLY A 180 12.11 -12.80 1.89
N GLY A 181 11.20 -11.98 2.46
CA GLY A 181 10.58 -10.87 1.74
C GLY A 181 11.55 -9.76 1.38
N LEU A 182 12.53 -9.44 2.23
CA LEU A 182 13.60 -8.49 1.92
C LEU A 182 14.45 -8.97 0.74
N GLN A 183 14.76 -10.26 0.69
CA GLN A 183 15.48 -10.86 -0.42
C GLN A 183 14.67 -10.76 -1.72
N VAL A 184 13.40 -11.12 -1.70
CA VAL A 184 12.50 -11.01 -2.86
C VAL A 184 12.38 -9.56 -3.33
N LEU A 185 12.19 -8.60 -2.43
CA LEU A 185 12.11 -7.19 -2.79
C LEU A 185 13.37 -6.71 -3.50
N LYS A 186 14.54 -7.14 -3.03
CA LYS A 186 15.83 -6.77 -3.62
C LYS A 186 16.05 -7.45 -4.97
N GLU A 187 15.91 -8.77 -5.04
CA GLU A 187 16.28 -9.55 -6.22
C GLU A 187 15.29 -9.42 -7.37
N LYS A 188 13.98 -9.37 -7.04
CA LYS A 188 12.93 -9.35 -8.05
C LYS A 188 12.50 -7.94 -8.44
N PHE A 189 12.51 -6.99 -7.50
CA PHE A 189 11.96 -5.65 -7.72
C PHE A 189 13.00 -4.53 -7.59
N GLU A 190 14.23 -4.83 -7.23
CA GLU A 190 15.31 -3.85 -7.00
C GLU A 190 14.92 -2.80 -5.94
N LEU A 191 14.13 -3.22 -4.96
CA LEU A 191 13.62 -2.38 -3.88
C LEU A 191 14.26 -2.75 -2.53
N THR A 192 14.56 -1.70 -1.75
CA THR A 192 14.98 -1.84 -0.35
C THR A 192 14.03 -1.02 0.50
N PRO A 193 13.36 -1.61 1.50
CA PRO A 193 12.49 -0.87 2.40
C PRO A 193 13.25 0.16 3.24
N ASP A 194 12.57 1.26 3.54
CA ASP A 194 13.05 2.27 4.49
C ASP A 194 12.75 1.87 5.95
N ALA A 195 11.75 1.02 6.16
CA ALA A 195 11.45 0.41 7.46
C ALA A 195 10.67 -0.90 7.31
N ILE A 196 10.76 -1.74 8.35
CA ILE A 196 9.97 -2.97 8.52
C ILE A 196 8.91 -2.72 9.61
N SER A 197 7.73 -3.29 9.43
CA SER A 197 6.63 -3.27 10.38
C SER A 197 5.76 -4.52 10.26
N GLY A 198 4.56 -4.45 10.78
CA GLY A 198 3.59 -5.54 10.70
C GLY A 198 3.56 -6.36 11.99
N VAL A 199 2.99 -7.56 11.91
CA VAL A 199 2.81 -8.44 13.07
C VAL A 199 4.15 -8.80 13.72
N CYS A 200 5.20 -9.01 12.93
CA CYS A 200 6.55 -9.31 13.43
C CYS A 200 7.10 -8.23 14.37
N SER A 201 6.71 -6.96 14.18
CA SER A 201 7.18 -5.85 15.03
C SER A 201 6.48 -5.77 16.40
N SER A 202 5.46 -6.57 16.64
CA SER A 202 4.81 -6.69 17.96
C SER A 202 5.50 -7.72 18.87
N SER A 203 6.44 -8.50 18.34
CA SER A 203 7.19 -9.51 19.08
C SER A 203 8.64 -9.06 19.30
N PRO A 204 9.07 -8.85 20.55
CA PRO A 204 10.47 -8.52 20.85
C PRO A 204 11.46 -9.58 20.34
N LEU A 205 11.06 -10.85 20.34
CA LEU A 205 11.88 -11.94 19.79
C LEU A 205 12.08 -11.79 18.28
N HIS A 206 11.02 -11.61 17.51
CA HIS A 206 11.13 -11.39 16.06
C HIS A 206 11.93 -10.12 15.73
N MET A 207 11.77 -9.06 16.51
CA MET A 207 12.56 -7.83 16.31
C MET A 207 14.06 -8.09 16.55
N LYS A 208 14.41 -8.85 17.57
CA LYS A 208 15.79 -9.24 17.83
C LYS A 208 16.36 -10.08 16.70
N GLU A 209 15.66 -11.14 16.28
CA GLU A 209 16.05 -11.99 15.16
C GLU A 209 16.27 -11.15 13.88
N LEU A 210 15.36 -10.25 13.56
CA LEU A 210 15.47 -9.38 12.39
C LEU A 210 16.67 -8.43 12.46
N SER A 211 17.00 -7.90 13.64
CA SER A 211 18.13 -7.01 13.84
C SER A 211 19.50 -7.68 13.62
N GLU A 212 19.56 -9.01 13.73
CA GLU A 212 20.76 -9.79 13.41
C GLU A 212 20.99 -9.93 11.90
N PHE A 213 19.94 -9.82 11.10
CA PHE A 213 20.00 -9.97 9.63
C PHE A 213 19.93 -8.64 8.86
N SER A 214 19.41 -7.59 9.47
CA SER A 214 19.15 -6.33 8.76
C SER A 214 19.28 -5.12 9.68
N ASN A 215 19.89 -4.06 9.15
CA ASN A 215 19.95 -2.75 9.81
C ASN A 215 18.75 -1.84 9.43
N ILE A 216 17.74 -2.37 8.75
CA ILE A 216 16.56 -1.61 8.41
C ILE A 216 15.76 -1.33 9.70
N PRO A 217 15.36 -0.06 9.95
CA PRO A 217 14.57 0.27 11.13
C PRO A 217 13.29 -0.55 11.24
N ILE A 218 12.94 -0.98 12.46
CA ILE A 218 11.72 -1.75 12.73
C ILE A 218 10.84 -0.91 13.66
N PHE A 219 9.58 -0.68 13.30
CA PHE A 219 8.63 0.02 14.17
C PHE A 219 7.35 -0.81 14.39
N ASN A 220 6.84 -0.74 15.63
CA ASN A 220 5.55 -1.32 15.96
C ASN A 220 4.44 -0.34 15.55
N SER A 221 3.61 -0.73 14.59
CA SER A 221 2.53 0.12 14.09
C SER A 221 1.36 0.30 15.07
N ALA A 222 1.23 -0.57 16.07
CA ALA A 222 0.23 -0.45 17.13
C ALA A 222 0.68 0.51 18.26
N ASP A 223 2.00 0.76 18.37
CA ASP A 223 2.61 1.64 19.37
C ASP A 223 3.71 2.48 18.71
N ALA A 224 3.30 3.27 17.71
CA ALA A 224 4.24 4.04 16.92
C ALA A 224 4.73 5.28 17.66
N ASN A 225 6.05 5.41 17.82
CA ASN A 225 6.67 6.60 18.38
C ASN A 225 6.84 7.69 17.33
N LEU A 226 6.36 8.91 17.60
CA LEU A 226 6.33 10.01 16.62
C LEU A 226 7.72 10.43 16.16
N ASP A 227 8.70 10.55 17.07
CA ASP A 227 10.06 10.97 16.72
C ASP A 227 10.75 9.92 15.85
N PHE A 228 10.57 8.64 16.16
CA PHE A 228 11.11 7.55 15.35
C PHE A 228 10.43 7.49 13.96
N MET A 229 9.12 7.68 13.89
CA MET A 229 8.41 7.78 12.61
C MET A 229 8.86 8.98 11.78
N LYS A 230 9.20 10.11 12.44
CA LYS A 230 9.78 11.29 11.78
C LYS A 230 11.12 10.96 11.14
N GLU A 231 12.00 10.24 11.84
CA GLU A 231 13.28 9.80 11.28
C GLU A 231 13.06 8.90 10.06
N ILE A 232 12.11 7.95 10.11
CA ILE A 232 11.80 7.06 8.98
C ILE A 232 11.24 7.85 7.80
N LEU A 233 10.18 8.62 8.01
CA LEU A 233 9.35 9.18 6.94
C LEU A 233 9.96 10.45 6.31
N LEU A 234 10.72 11.24 7.07
CA LEU A 234 11.28 12.52 6.60
C LEU A 234 12.77 12.46 6.26
N SER A 235 13.51 11.43 6.66
CA SER A 235 14.93 11.30 6.30
C SER A 235 15.13 11.34 4.77
N LYS A 236 16.19 11.96 4.33
CA LYS A 236 16.59 11.87 2.92
C LYS A 236 16.95 10.41 2.61
N LYS A 237 16.46 9.89 1.48
CA LYS A 237 16.79 8.54 1.01
C LYS A 237 18.33 8.44 0.92
N LYS A 238 18.96 7.68 1.82
CA LYS A 238 20.36 7.31 1.65
C LYS A 238 20.40 6.40 0.41
N ARG A 239 21.02 6.87 -0.66
CA ARG A 239 21.39 6.00 -1.79
C ARG A 239 22.47 5.06 -1.26
N SER A 240 22.09 4.00 -0.56
CA SER A 240 23.02 2.99 -0.10
C SER A 240 23.44 2.14 -1.28
N LYS A 241 24.70 2.25 -1.66
CA LYS A 241 25.40 1.10 -2.24
C LYS A 241 25.49 0.09 -1.08
N LEU A 242 24.53 -0.84 -0.97
CA LEU A 242 24.59 -1.93 0.00
C LEU A 242 25.75 -2.84 -0.40
N ALA A 243 26.87 -2.70 0.29
CA ALA A 243 27.88 -3.75 0.36
C ALA A 243 27.33 -4.80 1.33
N PHE A 244 27.01 -5.97 0.83
CA PHE A 244 26.88 -7.16 1.66
C PHE A 244 28.27 -7.54 2.10
N GLN A 245 28.48 -7.64 3.40
CA GLN A 245 29.64 -8.35 3.92
C GLN A 245 29.44 -9.82 3.59
N SER A 246 30.34 -10.34 2.76
CA SER A 246 30.52 -11.76 2.44
C SER A 246 30.94 -12.54 3.65
#